data_11a43ae2a09ee951bbb1e9f8ff4dbf95
#
_entry.id   11a43ae2a09ee951bbb1e9f8ff4dbf95
#
_cell.length_a   1.000
_cell.length_b   1.000
_cell.length_c   1.000
_cell.angle_alpha   90.00
_cell.angle_beta   90.00
_cell.angle_gamma   90.00
#
_symmetry.space_group_name_H-M   'P 1'
#
loop_
_entity.id
_entity.type
_entity.pdbx_description
1 polymer ?
#
loop_
_entity_poly.entity_id
_entity_poly.type
_entity_poly.pdbx_seq_one_letter_code
_entity_poly.pdbx_strand_id
1 'polypeptide(L)'
;VRSVAQRSIELAKSDLENWGIIHLSSDNYCSFFDKSKSCTYCMIGNRDDLHTRPKFCLDYPYVNIRWKNETRRSLAIECPEACGQILMSPTSIWLESTKHISSASHSPLDSIYHAINTECISVALRPELTLTEKLFTIGKITLNNQPDIGDKSLNSKNINSRLKTLASSLTTQTIREGLAKTPHDMALQWKVFAEIGSQVSALANVENVPAMANFWSDIYQDIHQTQGNGEQKIALLDEVWNHTVVPISHEFPPIVTNYLFYRIYHDGYPYHPQISSLESFYQLVTHCFIIRNLVSYWVMFYSQIRKSKIIDIVNIYHRWLRQYPNAIADTAQSLKNSGLYDPEKINQLLVHKN
;
A
#
# COMPACT_ATOMS: atom_id res chain seq x y z
N VAL A 1 -11.05 -24.83 24.54
CA VAL A 1 -11.62 -24.32 23.29
C VAL A 1 -13.11 -24.05 23.44
N ARG A 2 -13.96 -25.00 23.83
CA ARG A 2 -15.43 -24.81 23.94
C ARG A 2 -15.80 -23.66 24.89
N SER A 3 -15.18 -23.55 26.02
CA SER A 3 -15.41 -22.47 27.00
C SER A 3 -14.91 -21.10 26.50
N VAL A 4 -13.87 -21.06 25.69
CA VAL A 4 -13.38 -19.85 25.04
C VAL A 4 -14.35 -19.43 23.93
N ALA A 5 -14.79 -20.35 23.09
CA ALA A 5 -15.76 -20.09 22.03
C ALA A 5 -17.06 -19.48 22.57
N GLN A 6 -17.61 -20.04 23.66
CA GLN A 6 -18.84 -19.54 24.27
C GLN A 6 -18.75 -18.09 24.79
N ARG A 7 -17.54 -17.64 25.17
CA ARG A 7 -17.32 -16.28 25.70
C ARG A 7 -16.85 -15.28 24.64
N SER A 8 -16.30 -15.78 23.56
CA SER A 8 -15.58 -14.95 22.58
C SER A 8 -16.25 -14.90 21.20
N ILE A 9 -17.34 -15.66 21.00
CA ILE A 9 -18.10 -15.62 19.75
C ILE A 9 -19.48 -15.08 20.03
N GLU A 10 -19.78 -13.95 19.40
CA GLU A 10 -21.13 -13.40 19.33
C GLU A 10 -21.77 -13.84 18.02
N LEU A 11 -23.01 -14.38 18.10
CA LEU A 11 -23.74 -14.79 16.92
C LEU A 11 -24.35 -13.57 16.22
N ALA A 12 -23.91 -13.31 15.01
CA ALA A 12 -24.52 -12.31 14.14
C ALA A 12 -25.81 -12.88 13.53
N LYS A 13 -26.94 -12.20 13.71
CA LYS A 13 -28.25 -12.71 13.29
C LYS A 13 -28.57 -12.48 11.81
N SER A 14 -27.67 -11.87 11.03
CA SER A 14 -28.06 -11.25 9.77
C SER A 14 -27.57 -11.93 8.49
N ASP A 15 -26.65 -12.88 8.55
CA ASP A 15 -26.02 -13.40 7.34
C ASP A 15 -25.48 -14.83 7.54
N LEU A 16 -25.69 -15.72 6.58
CA LEU A 16 -25.16 -17.07 6.59
C LEU A 16 -23.64 -17.12 6.38
N GLU A 17 -23.06 -16.08 5.75
CA GLU A 17 -21.63 -15.99 5.54
C GLU A 17 -20.90 -15.37 6.74
N ASN A 18 -21.59 -14.49 7.50
CA ASN A 18 -21.05 -13.78 8.66
C ASN A 18 -21.90 -14.07 9.91
N TRP A 19 -22.08 -15.34 10.22
CA TRP A 19 -22.96 -15.77 11.32
C TRP A 19 -22.42 -15.53 12.72
N GLY A 20 -21.11 -15.17 12.85
CA GLY A 20 -20.50 -14.94 14.15
C GLY A 20 -19.34 -13.96 14.12
N ILE A 21 -19.19 -13.21 15.19
CA ILE A 21 -18.10 -12.26 15.43
C ILE A 21 -17.23 -12.83 16.53
N ILE A 22 -15.92 -12.91 16.29
CA ILE A 22 -14.93 -13.28 17.31
C ILE A 22 -14.47 -12.02 18.01
N HIS A 23 -14.78 -11.90 19.29
CA HIS A 23 -14.28 -10.80 20.11
C HIS A 23 -12.79 -10.95 20.37
N LEU A 24 -12.06 -9.87 20.26
CA LEU A 24 -10.66 -9.81 20.65
C LEU A 24 -10.55 -9.69 22.17
N SER A 25 -9.43 -10.10 22.73
CA SER A 25 -9.08 -9.84 24.13
C SER A 25 -8.82 -8.35 24.36
N SER A 26 -8.75 -7.92 25.62
CA SER A 26 -8.38 -6.54 26.01
C SER A 26 -7.09 -6.04 25.38
N ASP A 27 -6.19 -6.96 25.02
CA ASP A 27 -4.91 -6.65 24.37
C ASP A 27 -4.99 -6.77 22.84
N ASN A 28 -6.20 -6.75 22.26
CA ASN A 28 -6.46 -6.86 20.82
C ASN A 28 -5.96 -8.14 20.15
N TYR A 29 -5.80 -9.25 20.91
CA TYR A 29 -5.48 -10.56 20.34
C TYR A 29 -6.75 -11.39 20.17
N CYS A 30 -6.71 -12.28 19.18
CA CYS A 30 -7.74 -13.30 19.04
C CYS A 30 -7.84 -14.14 20.32
N SER A 31 -9.04 -14.33 20.86
CA SER A 31 -9.29 -15.09 22.09
C SER A 31 -8.88 -16.57 21.99
N PHE A 32 -8.66 -17.06 20.78
CA PHE A 32 -8.15 -18.42 20.53
C PHE A 32 -6.62 -18.49 20.40
N PHE A 33 -5.93 -17.37 20.57
CA PHE A 33 -4.48 -17.33 20.52
C PHE A 33 -3.88 -17.63 21.90
N ASP A 34 -3.01 -18.62 21.97
CA ASP A 34 -2.33 -19.01 23.21
C ASP A 34 -0.99 -18.30 23.32
N LYS A 35 -0.95 -17.24 24.14
CA LYS A 35 0.26 -16.44 24.39
C LYS A 35 1.37 -17.20 25.13
N SER A 36 1.03 -18.30 25.83
CA SER A 36 2.00 -19.11 26.59
C SER A 36 2.88 -19.98 25.72
N LYS A 37 2.51 -20.12 24.44
CA LYS A 37 3.24 -20.89 23.43
C LYS A 37 3.80 -19.96 22.36
N SER A 38 4.70 -20.47 21.53
CA SER A 38 5.30 -19.69 20.44
C SER A 38 4.23 -18.96 19.61
N CYS A 39 4.58 -17.82 19.04
CA CYS A 39 3.72 -16.85 18.36
C CYS A 39 2.79 -17.38 17.22
N THR A 40 2.82 -18.66 16.97
CA THR A 40 2.03 -19.34 15.93
C THR A 40 0.94 -20.26 16.48
N TYR A 41 0.75 -20.32 17.81
CA TYR A 41 -0.17 -21.30 18.39
C TYR A 41 -1.61 -20.77 18.47
N CYS A 42 -2.45 -21.24 17.57
CA CYS A 42 -3.90 -21.06 17.64
C CYS A 42 -4.56 -22.30 18.25
N MET A 43 -5.34 -22.15 19.31
CA MET A 43 -6.02 -23.25 19.99
C MET A 43 -7.01 -24.03 19.09
N ILE A 44 -7.55 -23.37 18.06
CA ILE A 44 -8.39 -24.04 17.05
C ILE A 44 -7.49 -24.67 15.97
N GLY A 45 -6.38 -24.02 15.65
CA GLY A 45 -5.53 -24.34 14.52
C GLY A 45 -4.68 -25.59 14.67
N ASN A 46 -4.40 -26.00 15.90
CA ASN A 46 -3.54 -27.14 16.19
C ASN A 46 -4.30 -28.46 16.46
N ARG A 47 -5.58 -28.48 16.20
CA ARG A 47 -6.34 -29.70 16.13
C ARG A 47 -6.38 -30.19 14.69
N ASP A 48 -6.24 -31.48 14.46
CA ASP A 48 -6.23 -32.10 13.13
C ASP A 48 -7.53 -31.92 12.33
N ASP A 49 -8.53 -31.27 12.92
CA ASP A 49 -9.82 -31.00 12.31
C ASP A 49 -9.84 -29.59 11.67
N LEU A 50 -9.44 -29.56 10.41
CA LEU A 50 -9.46 -28.34 9.56
C LEU A 50 -10.89 -27.74 9.44
N HIS A 51 -11.93 -28.54 9.64
CA HIS A 51 -13.33 -28.09 9.49
C HIS A 51 -13.82 -27.21 10.65
N THR A 52 -13.08 -27.14 11.74
CA THR A 52 -13.43 -26.32 12.91
C THR A 52 -12.93 -24.87 12.83
N ARG A 53 -12.08 -24.55 11.86
CA ARG A 53 -11.54 -23.18 11.70
C ARG A 53 -12.50 -22.30 10.93
N PRO A 54 -12.71 -21.06 11.36
CA PRO A 54 -13.36 -20.06 10.52
C PRO A 54 -12.64 -19.93 9.17
N LYS A 55 -13.40 -19.73 8.09
CA LYS A 55 -12.85 -19.68 6.73
C LYS A 55 -11.74 -18.62 6.59
N PHE A 56 -11.92 -17.44 7.21
CA PHE A 56 -10.89 -16.40 7.18
C PHE A 56 -9.59 -16.82 7.88
N CYS A 57 -9.65 -17.69 8.91
CA CYS A 57 -8.46 -18.24 9.56
C CYS A 57 -7.76 -19.32 8.72
N LEU A 58 -8.50 -20.00 7.83
CA LEU A 58 -7.94 -20.96 6.88
C LEU A 58 -7.26 -20.26 5.71
N ASP A 59 -7.85 -19.17 5.26
CA ASP A 59 -7.38 -18.43 4.11
C ASP A 59 -6.24 -17.46 4.45
N TYR A 60 -6.22 -16.89 5.66
CA TYR A 60 -5.19 -15.93 6.06
C TYR A 60 -3.79 -16.58 6.13
N PRO A 61 -2.75 -15.97 5.56
CA PRO A 61 -2.70 -14.63 5.00
C PRO A 61 -3.06 -14.53 3.52
N TYR A 62 -3.62 -15.57 2.92
CA TYR A 62 -4.03 -15.53 1.52
C TYR A 62 -5.29 -14.68 1.36
N VAL A 63 -5.27 -13.82 0.34
CA VAL A 63 -6.39 -12.98 -0.04
C VAL A 63 -6.77 -13.33 -1.48
N ASN A 64 -8.02 -13.72 -1.69
CA ASN A 64 -8.58 -13.96 -3.00
C ASN A 64 -9.38 -12.75 -3.43
N ILE A 65 -8.90 -12.04 -4.44
CA ILE A 65 -9.52 -10.86 -4.99
C ILE A 65 -10.24 -11.29 -6.28
N ARG A 66 -11.56 -11.18 -6.29
CA ARG A 66 -12.34 -11.40 -7.51
C ARG A 66 -12.33 -10.13 -8.34
N TRP A 67 -11.71 -10.23 -9.50
CA TRP A 67 -11.80 -9.20 -10.51
C TRP A 67 -12.50 -9.80 -11.72
N LYS A 68 -13.82 -9.73 -11.71
CA LYS A 68 -14.71 -10.23 -12.78
C LYS A 68 -14.58 -11.71 -13.06
N ASN A 69 -13.85 -12.08 -14.10
CA ASN A 69 -13.58 -13.46 -14.49
C ASN A 69 -12.21 -13.94 -14.05
N GLU A 70 -11.50 -13.10 -13.35
CA GLU A 70 -10.18 -13.38 -12.84
C GLU A 70 -10.26 -13.48 -11.32
N THR A 71 -9.70 -14.53 -10.76
CA THR A 71 -9.45 -14.60 -9.33
C THR A 71 -7.97 -14.38 -9.12
N ARG A 72 -7.62 -13.26 -8.51
CA ARG A 72 -6.25 -12.94 -8.09
C ARG A 72 -6.02 -13.48 -6.71
N ARG A 73 -4.96 -14.25 -6.56
CA ARG A 73 -4.49 -14.68 -5.24
C ARG A 73 -3.32 -13.83 -4.84
N SER A 74 -3.39 -13.26 -3.66
CA SER A 74 -2.37 -12.40 -3.09
C SER A 74 -2.19 -12.74 -1.61
N LEU A 75 -1.30 -12.05 -0.93
CA LEU A 75 -1.05 -12.17 0.51
C LEU A 75 -1.40 -10.87 1.22
N ALA A 76 -1.90 -10.96 2.44
CA ALA A 76 -2.15 -9.80 3.29
C ALA A 76 -0.81 -9.27 3.83
N ILE A 77 -0.41 -8.07 3.41
CA ILE A 77 0.85 -7.42 3.82
C ILE A 77 0.87 -7.08 5.32
N GLU A 78 -0.28 -7.07 5.96
CA GLU A 78 -0.42 -6.89 7.41
C GLU A 78 0.02 -8.12 8.22
N CYS A 79 0.26 -9.26 7.58
CA CYS A 79 0.95 -10.40 8.17
C CYS A 79 2.46 -10.17 8.07
N PRO A 80 3.24 -10.15 9.17
CA PRO A 80 4.68 -9.88 9.11
C PRO A 80 5.43 -10.89 8.22
N GLU A 81 5.07 -12.16 8.28
CA GLU A 81 5.68 -13.20 7.46
C GLU A 81 5.36 -13.00 5.97
N ALA A 82 4.08 -12.73 5.66
CA ALA A 82 3.67 -12.43 4.29
C ALA A 82 4.33 -11.13 3.77
N CYS A 83 4.43 -10.10 4.60
CA CYS A 83 5.13 -8.87 4.28
C CYS A 83 6.60 -9.15 3.92
N GLY A 84 7.27 -10.00 4.70
CA GLY A 84 8.63 -10.45 4.41
C GLY A 84 8.74 -11.16 3.07
N GLN A 85 7.82 -12.06 2.76
CA GLN A 85 7.77 -12.76 1.47
C GLN A 85 7.53 -11.78 0.32
N ILE A 86 6.55 -10.89 0.45
CA ILE A 86 6.21 -9.89 -0.58
C ILE A 86 7.41 -9.00 -0.89
N LEU A 87 8.06 -8.45 0.13
CA LEU A 87 9.08 -7.42 -0.05
C LEU A 87 10.45 -7.98 -0.39
N MET A 88 10.84 -9.12 0.21
CA MET A 88 12.22 -9.59 0.22
C MET A 88 12.49 -10.77 -0.69
N SER A 89 11.46 -11.47 -1.17
CA SER A 89 11.67 -12.60 -2.06
C SER A 89 11.89 -12.12 -3.51
N PRO A 90 12.95 -12.56 -4.17
CA PRO A 90 13.18 -12.26 -5.60
C PRO A 90 12.09 -12.85 -6.50
N THR A 91 11.42 -13.89 -6.00
CA THR A 91 10.38 -14.65 -6.70
C THR A 91 8.98 -14.35 -6.17
N SER A 92 8.81 -13.29 -5.37
CA SER A 92 7.50 -12.91 -4.81
C SER A 92 6.47 -12.52 -5.88
N ILE A 93 6.98 -12.07 -7.03
CA ILE A 93 6.15 -11.72 -8.18
C ILE A 93 6.10 -12.93 -9.11
N TRP A 94 5.14 -13.83 -8.83
CA TRP A 94 4.82 -14.93 -9.72
C TRP A 94 3.35 -14.81 -10.13
N LEU A 95 3.13 -14.46 -11.39
CA LEU A 95 1.78 -14.38 -11.94
C LEU A 95 1.46 -15.68 -12.66
N GLU A 96 0.60 -16.49 -12.05
CA GLU A 96 0.04 -17.67 -12.68
C GLU A 96 -1.39 -17.36 -13.14
N SER A 97 -1.64 -17.53 -14.43
CA SER A 97 -2.97 -17.32 -14.99
C SER A 97 -3.68 -18.65 -15.14
N THR A 98 -4.72 -18.88 -14.35
CA THR A 98 -5.66 -19.97 -14.58
C THR A 98 -6.90 -19.44 -15.31
N LYS A 99 -7.19 -19.99 -16.49
CA LYS A 99 -8.39 -19.61 -17.24
C LYS A 99 -9.61 -20.22 -16.57
N HIS A 100 -10.42 -19.39 -15.91
CA HIS A 100 -11.77 -19.75 -15.55
C HIS A 100 -12.72 -19.27 -16.65
N ILE A 101 -13.41 -20.21 -17.30
CA ILE A 101 -14.47 -19.89 -18.24
C ILE A 101 -15.70 -19.51 -17.42
N SER A 102 -15.97 -18.23 -17.29
CA SER A 102 -17.18 -17.72 -16.66
C SER A 102 -18.09 -17.11 -17.74
N SER A 103 -19.37 -17.43 -17.67
CA SER A 103 -20.40 -16.92 -18.57
C SER A 103 -20.96 -15.54 -18.15
N ALA A 104 -20.33 -14.87 -17.21
CA ALA A 104 -20.79 -13.56 -16.75
C ALA A 104 -20.52 -12.46 -17.78
N SER A 105 -21.53 -11.65 -18.07
CA SER A 105 -21.41 -10.48 -18.94
C SER A 105 -20.49 -9.43 -18.29
N HIS A 106 -19.53 -8.92 -19.03
CA HIS A 106 -18.59 -7.92 -18.55
C HIS A 106 -19.13 -6.51 -18.73
N SER A 107 -18.98 -5.67 -17.72
CA SER A 107 -19.12 -4.23 -17.91
C SER A 107 -17.96 -3.74 -18.80
N PRO A 108 -18.22 -2.88 -19.81
CA PRO A 108 -17.13 -2.26 -20.59
C PRO A 108 -16.11 -1.53 -19.71
N LEU A 109 -16.59 -0.88 -18.66
CA LEU A 109 -15.80 -0.14 -17.69
C LEU A 109 -14.73 -1.02 -17.03
N ASP A 110 -15.10 -2.21 -16.72
CA ASP A 110 -14.27 -3.20 -16.10
C ASP A 110 -13.10 -3.65 -16.97
N SER A 111 -13.31 -3.78 -18.26
CA SER A 111 -12.23 -4.11 -19.20
C SER A 111 -11.21 -2.97 -19.31
N ILE A 112 -11.67 -1.72 -19.15
CA ILE A 112 -10.82 -0.53 -19.14
C ILE A 112 -9.92 -0.54 -17.91
N TYR A 113 -10.49 -0.74 -16.71
CA TYR A 113 -9.70 -0.85 -15.47
C TYR A 113 -8.66 -1.96 -15.54
N HIS A 114 -9.06 -3.12 -16.09
CA HIS A 114 -8.13 -4.24 -16.24
C HIS A 114 -6.96 -3.89 -17.16
N ALA A 115 -7.23 -3.25 -18.30
CA ALA A 115 -6.19 -2.84 -19.24
C ALA A 115 -5.23 -1.82 -18.62
N ILE A 116 -5.75 -0.83 -17.89
CA ILE A 116 -4.93 0.16 -17.17
C ILE A 116 -4.08 -0.52 -16.08
N ASN A 117 -4.68 -1.42 -15.29
CA ASN A 117 -3.96 -2.16 -14.27
C ASN A 117 -2.80 -2.98 -14.86
N THR A 118 -3.05 -3.70 -15.95
CA THR A 118 -2.04 -4.50 -16.64
C THR A 118 -0.87 -3.63 -17.11
N GLU A 119 -1.15 -2.46 -17.68
CA GLU A 119 -0.11 -1.53 -18.11
C GLU A 119 0.67 -0.95 -16.93
N CYS A 120 0.00 -0.59 -15.83
CA CYS A 120 0.65 -0.14 -14.60
C CYS A 120 1.54 -1.22 -13.97
N ILE A 121 1.13 -2.50 -14.01
CA ILE A 121 1.96 -3.64 -13.62
C ILE A 121 3.22 -3.71 -14.50
N SER A 122 3.07 -3.59 -15.81
CA SER A 122 4.20 -3.58 -16.74
C SER A 122 5.21 -2.47 -16.39
N VAL A 123 4.72 -1.26 -16.10
CA VAL A 123 5.58 -0.14 -15.67
C VAL A 123 6.26 -0.42 -14.33
N ALA A 124 5.55 -0.98 -13.36
CA ALA A 124 6.12 -1.30 -12.05
C ALA A 124 7.29 -2.30 -12.15
N LEU A 125 7.24 -3.19 -13.13
CA LEU A 125 8.26 -4.22 -13.36
C LEU A 125 9.45 -3.75 -14.22
N ARG A 126 9.44 -2.53 -14.76
CA ARG A 126 10.54 -1.98 -15.56
C ARG A 126 11.78 -1.74 -14.68
N PRO A 127 12.88 -2.51 -14.85
CA PRO A 127 14.04 -2.40 -13.97
C PRO A 127 14.85 -1.12 -14.18
N GLU A 128 14.76 -0.53 -15.38
CA GLU A 128 15.48 0.69 -15.75
C GLU A 128 14.87 1.98 -15.16
N LEU A 129 13.67 1.91 -14.58
CA LEU A 129 13.00 3.05 -13.99
C LEU A 129 13.14 3.07 -12.47
N THR A 130 13.46 4.24 -11.92
CA THR A 130 13.40 4.50 -10.48
C THR A 130 11.96 4.51 -9.99
N LEU A 131 11.74 4.45 -8.66
CA LEU A 131 10.39 4.56 -8.07
C LEU A 131 9.65 5.80 -8.55
N THR A 132 10.33 6.95 -8.54
CA THR A 132 9.78 8.23 -8.96
C THR A 132 9.36 8.21 -10.43
N GLU A 133 10.21 7.66 -11.31
CA GLU A 133 9.93 7.51 -12.73
C GLU A 133 8.74 6.56 -12.99
N LYS A 134 8.65 5.46 -12.21
CA LYS A 134 7.53 4.52 -12.28
C LYS A 134 6.22 5.19 -11.88
N LEU A 135 6.19 5.87 -10.74
CA LEU A 135 4.98 6.55 -10.25
C LEU A 135 4.54 7.69 -11.19
N PHE A 136 5.48 8.47 -11.72
CA PHE A 136 5.17 9.49 -12.72
C PHE A 136 4.52 8.88 -13.97
N THR A 137 5.08 7.77 -14.46
CA THR A 137 4.56 7.05 -15.64
C THR A 137 3.16 6.49 -15.37
N ILE A 138 2.95 5.88 -14.20
CA ILE A 138 1.64 5.37 -13.75
C ILE A 138 0.63 6.51 -13.67
N GLY A 139 1.03 7.66 -13.14
CA GLY A 139 0.22 8.86 -13.11
C GLY A 139 -0.22 9.31 -14.50
N LYS A 140 0.69 9.36 -15.47
CA LYS A 140 0.36 9.72 -16.86
C LYS A 140 -0.61 8.71 -17.50
N ILE A 141 -0.42 7.41 -17.23
CA ILE A 141 -1.34 6.36 -17.71
C ILE A 141 -2.74 6.55 -17.11
N THR A 142 -2.83 6.77 -15.80
CA THR A 142 -4.11 6.95 -15.10
C THR A 142 -4.82 8.23 -15.55
N LEU A 143 -4.10 9.36 -15.60
CA LEU A 143 -4.65 10.65 -15.99
C LEU A 143 -5.22 10.66 -17.42
N ASN A 144 -4.54 10.03 -18.34
CA ASN A 144 -4.98 10.01 -19.74
C ASN A 144 -6.10 9.00 -20.03
N ASN A 145 -6.44 8.17 -19.06
CA ASN A 145 -7.41 7.07 -19.26
C ASN A 145 -8.37 6.93 -18.07
N GLN A 146 -8.88 8.04 -17.53
CA GLN A 146 -9.82 8.05 -16.40
C GLN A 146 -11.21 7.55 -16.80
N PRO A 147 -11.60 6.30 -16.47
CA PRO A 147 -12.87 5.73 -16.90
C PRO A 147 -14.07 6.29 -16.13
N ASP A 148 -13.82 6.81 -14.93
CA ASP A 148 -14.82 7.32 -14.00
C ASP A 148 -15.19 8.80 -14.23
N ILE A 149 -14.51 9.50 -15.13
CA ILE A 149 -14.83 10.92 -15.47
C ILE A 149 -15.77 11.03 -16.67
N GLY A 150 -16.25 9.90 -17.19
CA GLY A 150 -17.27 9.91 -18.24
C GLY A 150 -16.76 10.29 -19.63
N ASP A 151 -15.49 10.05 -19.92
CA ASP A 151 -14.95 10.19 -21.28
C ASP A 151 -15.63 9.19 -22.21
N LYS A 152 -16.64 9.65 -22.93
CA LYS A 152 -17.41 8.85 -23.89
C LYS A 152 -16.56 8.29 -25.03
N SER A 153 -15.35 8.85 -25.25
CA SER A 153 -14.39 8.36 -26.24
C SER A 153 -13.65 7.11 -25.76
N LEU A 154 -13.58 6.89 -24.43
CA LEU A 154 -12.92 5.76 -23.83
C LEU A 154 -13.86 4.55 -23.79
N ASN A 155 -13.46 3.48 -24.45
CA ASN A 155 -14.21 2.23 -24.45
C ASN A 155 -13.28 1.01 -24.52
N SER A 156 -13.82 -0.17 -24.26
CA SER A 156 -13.05 -1.42 -24.21
C SER A 156 -12.38 -1.79 -25.53
N LYS A 157 -12.83 -1.24 -26.66
CA LYS A 157 -12.24 -1.53 -27.98
C LYS A 157 -11.01 -0.68 -28.26
N ASN A 158 -10.98 0.58 -27.80
CA ASN A 158 -9.90 1.51 -28.09
C ASN A 158 -8.86 1.64 -26.97
N ILE A 159 -9.15 1.18 -25.73
CA ILE A 159 -8.25 1.35 -24.59
C ILE A 159 -6.86 0.76 -24.85
N ASN A 160 -6.78 -0.46 -25.36
CA ASN A 160 -5.50 -1.12 -25.61
C ASN A 160 -4.65 -0.37 -26.66
N SER A 161 -5.27 0.21 -27.69
CA SER A 161 -4.57 1.03 -28.68
C SER A 161 -4.06 2.33 -28.06
N ARG A 162 -4.89 3.00 -27.25
CA ARG A 162 -4.49 4.23 -26.54
C ARG A 162 -3.32 3.97 -25.58
N LEU A 163 -3.39 2.89 -24.78
CA LEU A 163 -2.33 2.52 -23.86
C LEU A 163 -1.03 2.19 -24.60
N LYS A 164 -1.07 1.45 -25.71
CA LYS A 164 0.11 1.16 -26.52
C LYS A 164 0.75 2.44 -27.08
N THR A 165 -0.06 3.35 -27.61
CA THR A 165 0.43 4.64 -28.10
C THR A 165 1.07 5.46 -26.99
N LEU A 166 0.43 5.53 -25.83
CA LEU A 166 0.94 6.23 -24.67
C LEU A 166 2.25 5.60 -24.18
N ALA A 167 2.28 4.26 -24.00
CA ALA A 167 3.47 3.53 -23.56
C ALA A 167 4.65 3.76 -24.52
N SER A 168 4.40 3.79 -25.82
CA SER A 168 5.44 4.08 -26.83
C SER A 168 5.98 5.52 -26.73
N SER A 169 5.18 6.47 -26.27
CA SER A 169 5.59 7.86 -26.07
C SER A 169 6.34 8.09 -24.74
N LEU A 170 6.14 7.22 -23.77
CA LEU A 170 6.74 7.30 -22.43
C LEU A 170 8.09 6.58 -22.40
N THR A 171 9.05 7.09 -23.17
CA THR A 171 10.44 6.64 -23.11
C THR A 171 11.10 7.12 -21.81
N THR A 172 12.20 6.49 -21.40
CA THR A 172 12.97 6.91 -20.22
C THR A 172 13.37 8.38 -20.29
N GLN A 173 13.73 8.88 -21.48
CA GLN A 173 14.08 10.26 -21.70
C GLN A 173 12.87 11.19 -21.48
N THR A 174 11.72 10.90 -22.10
CA THR A 174 10.51 11.75 -21.97
C THR A 174 9.98 11.76 -20.52
N ILE A 175 10.13 10.66 -19.79
CA ILE A 175 9.78 10.57 -18.38
C ILE A 175 10.68 11.50 -17.55
N ARG A 176 12.00 11.44 -17.76
CA ARG A 176 12.98 12.30 -17.06
C ARG A 176 12.80 13.77 -17.37
N GLU A 177 12.56 14.11 -18.62
CA GLU A 177 12.25 15.48 -19.04
C GLU A 177 10.94 15.99 -18.42
N GLY A 178 9.94 15.13 -18.27
CA GLY A 178 8.69 15.45 -17.58
C GLY A 178 8.89 15.70 -16.09
N LEU A 179 9.65 14.84 -15.42
CA LEU A 179 9.99 15.00 -14.01
C LEU A 179 10.84 16.24 -13.75
N ALA A 180 11.79 16.56 -14.63
CA ALA A 180 12.63 17.76 -14.50
C ALA A 180 11.82 19.08 -14.53
N LYS A 181 10.62 19.06 -15.10
CA LYS A 181 9.68 20.19 -15.10
C LYS A 181 8.81 20.28 -13.86
N THR A 182 8.77 19.21 -13.05
CA THR A 182 7.99 19.19 -11.82
C THR A 182 8.69 20.02 -10.75
N PRO A 183 8.01 21.02 -10.15
CA PRO A 183 8.62 21.83 -9.10
C PRO A 183 9.04 20.96 -7.92
N HIS A 184 10.17 21.29 -7.33
CA HIS A 184 10.65 20.70 -6.10
C HIS A 184 10.31 21.63 -4.93
N ASP A 185 9.45 21.15 -4.03
CA ASP A 185 8.97 21.95 -2.88
C ASP A 185 9.08 21.11 -1.58
N MET A 186 10.20 21.28 -0.89
CA MET A 186 10.48 20.59 0.37
C MET A 186 9.56 21.04 1.51
N ALA A 187 9.15 22.32 1.51
CA ALA A 187 8.22 22.83 2.53
C ALA A 187 6.87 22.12 2.41
N LEU A 188 6.42 21.91 1.17
CA LEU A 188 5.19 21.20 0.87
C LEU A 188 5.29 19.72 1.23
N GLN A 189 6.41 19.07 0.89
CA GLN A 189 6.65 17.66 1.28
C GLN A 189 6.65 17.50 2.80
N TRP A 190 7.32 18.40 3.54
CA TRP A 190 7.30 18.39 4.99
C TRP A 190 5.90 18.60 5.56
N LYS A 191 5.15 19.55 5.00
CA LYS A 191 3.77 19.82 5.44
C LYS A 191 2.90 18.57 5.37
N VAL A 192 2.94 17.84 4.24
CA VAL A 192 2.19 16.58 4.08
C VAL A 192 2.66 15.52 5.06
N PHE A 193 3.97 15.32 5.18
CA PHE A 193 4.53 14.33 6.09
C PHE A 193 4.14 14.62 7.56
N ALA A 194 4.27 15.87 7.99
CA ALA A 194 3.94 16.30 9.34
C ALA A 194 2.44 16.20 9.64
N GLU A 195 1.59 16.56 8.69
CA GLU A 195 0.14 16.49 8.87
C GLU A 195 -0.35 15.05 9.02
N ILE A 196 0.12 14.12 8.14
CA ILE A 196 -0.20 12.70 8.26
C ILE A 196 0.37 12.13 9.57
N GLY A 197 1.59 12.45 9.93
CA GLY A 197 2.21 12.03 11.20
C GLY A 197 1.44 12.53 12.42
N SER A 198 0.94 13.77 12.38
CA SER A 198 0.10 14.34 13.44
C SER A 198 -1.23 13.60 13.59
N GLN A 199 -1.89 13.25 12.49
CA GLN A 199 -3.13 12.47 12.51
C GLN A 199 -2.89 11.09 13.13
N VAL A 200 -1.82 10.41 12.74
CA VAL A 200 -1.46 9.12 13.33
C VAL A 200 -1.15 9.23 14.81
N SER A 201 -0.37 10.25 15.21
CA SER A 201 -0.01 10.47 16.60
C SER A 201 -1.21 10.82 17.49
N ALA A 202 -2.20 11.52 16.95
CA ALA A 202 -3.44 11.81 17.68
C ALA A 202 -4.21 10.54 18.04
N LEU A 203 -4.11 9.50 17.21
CA LEU A 203 -4.74 8.20 17.47
C LEU A 203 -4.02 7.39 18.56
N ALA A 204 -2.74 7.65 18.83
CA ALA A 204 -1.99 6.99 19.90
C ALA A 204 -2.58 7.26 21.28
N ASN A 205 -3.27 8.39 21.45
CA ASN A 205 -3.91 8.80 22.70
C ASN A 205 -5.33 8.26 22.88
N VAL A 206 -5.86 7.53 21.88
CA VAL A 206 -7.19 6.91 21.96
C VAL A 206 -7.02 5.50 22.55
N GLU A 207 -7.78 5.21 23.62
CA GLU A 207 -7.84 3.85 24.19
C GLU A 207 -8.13 2.82 23.09
N ASN A 208 -7.33 1.75 23.02
CA ASN A 208 -7.37 0.68 22.02
C ASN A 208 -6.64 0.93 20.69
N VAL A 209 -5.85 2.00 20.55
CA VAL A 209 -4.97 2.11 19.38
C VAL A 209 -3.79 1.14 19.55
N PRO A 210 -3.52 0.28 18.57
CA PRO A 210 -2.45 -0.70 18.64
C PRO A 210 -1.08 -0.05 18.89
N ALA A 211 -0.13 -0.82 19.43
CA ALA A 211 1.29 -0.43 19.63
C ALA A 211 1.94 0.30 18.42
N MET A 212 1.29 0.28 17.30
CA MET A 212 1.59 0.95 16.04
C MET A 212 1.49 2.46 16.06
N ALA A 213 0.45 3.01 16.70
CA ALA A 213 0.34 4.45 16.81
C ALA A 213 1.44 5.01 17.71
N ASN A 214 1.87 4.23 18.71
CA ASN A 214 3.03 4.60 19.54
C ASN A 214 4.31 4.62 18.72
N PHE A 215 4.56 3.60 17.88
CA PHE A 215 5.74 3.57 17.02
C PHE A 215 5.79 4.78 16.05
N TRP A 216 4.65 5.14 15.45
CA TRP A 216 4.55 6.31 14.60
C TRP A 216 4.72 7.61 15.38
N SER A 217 4.14 7.66 16.60
CA SER A 217 4.28 8.80 17.49
C SER A 217 5.75 9.01 17.88
N ASP A 218 6.47 7.94 18.19
CA ASP A 218 7.90 8.00 18.51
C ASP A 218 8.71 8.52 17.33
N ILE A 219 8.48 7.97 16.13
CA ILE A 219 9.14 8.44 14.90
C ILE A 219 8.83 9.90 14.64
N TYR A 220 7.56 10.29 14.75
CA TYR A 220 7.15 11.66 14.52
C TYR A 220 7.78 12.61 15.53
N GLN A 221 7.82 12.25 16.82
CA GLN A 221 8.45 13.05 17.87
C GLN A 221 9.96 13.20 17.64
N ASP A 222 10.66 12.12 17.31
CA ASP A 222 12.10 12.15 17.07
C ASP A 222 12.45 13.05 15.87
N ILE A 223 11.68 12.95 14.77
CA ILE A 223 11.87 13.84 13.63
C ILE A 223 11.59 15.31 14.02
N HIS A 224 10.58 15.55 14.86
CA HIS A 224 10.30 16.90 15.35
C HIS A 224 11.41 17.44 16.26
N GLN A 225 12.04 16.59 17.05
CA GLN A 225 13.18 16.97 17.92
C GLN A 225 14.50 17.14 17.15
N THR A 226 14.61 16.61 15.94
CA THR A 226 15.78 16.83 15.08
C THR A 226 15.96 18.32 14.79
N GLN A 227 17.18 18.80 14.90
CA GLN A 227 17.50 20.21 14.62
C GLN A 227 17.17 20.57 13.16
N GLY A 228 16.77 21.80 12.95
CA GLY A 228 16.44 22.35 11.63
C GLY A 228 14.93 22.55 11.41
N ASN A 229 14.63 23.30 10.37
CA ASN A 229 13.26 23.50 9.91
C ASN A 229 12.74 22.28 9.12
N GLY A 230 11.46 22.29 8.74
CA GLY A 230 10.84 21.18 8.04
C GLY A 230 11.51 20.82 6.71
N GLU A 231 11.94 21.82 5.96
CA GLU A 231 12.64 21.60 4.68
C GLU A 231 13.98 20.89 4.87
N GLN A 232 14.75 21.29 5.89
CA GLN A 232 16.03 20.65 6.22
C GLN A 232 15.82 19.20 6.65
N LYS A 233 14.73 18.91 7.36
CA LYS A 233 14.41 17.54 7.79
C LYS A 233 14.06 16.65 6.59
N ILE A 234 13.24 17.13 5.67
CA ILE A 234 12.91 16.38 4.45
C ILE A 234 14.16 16.22 3.57
N ALA A 235 14.98 17.27 3.43
CA ALA A 235 16.23 17.19 2.67
C ALA A 235 17.16 16.11 3.22
N LEU A 236 17.26 16.01 4.54
CA LEU A 236 18.08 14.98 5.20
C LEU A 236 17.52 13.57 4.95
N LEU A 237 16.20 13.38 5.01
CA LEU A 237 15.57 12.08 4.68
C LEU A 237 15.78 11.71 3.21
N ASP A 238 15.73 12.67 2.30
CA ASP A 238 16.01 12.49 0.89
C ASP A 238 17.47 12.12 0.63
N GLU A 239 18.41 12.76 1.32
CA GLU A 239 19.83 12.44 1.27
C GLU A 239 20.09 11.01 1.71
N VAL A 240 19.53 10.60 2.85
CA VAL A 240 19.63 9.22 3.35
C VAL A 240 19.03 8.22 2.37
N TRP A 241 17.87 8.55 1.77
CA TRP A 241 17.27 7.70 0.76
C TRP A 241 18.20 7.49 -0.43
N ASN A 242 18.68 8.55 -1.02
CA ASN A 242 19.46 8.49 -2.26
C ASN A 242 20.86 7.92 -2.06
N HIS A 243 21.54 8.28 -0.98
CA HIS A 243 22.94 7.92 -0.75
C HIS A 243 23.13 6.68 0.13
N THR A 244 22.09 6.23 0.83
CA THR A 244 22.21 5.06 1.70
C THR A 244 21.21 3.97 1.34
N VAL A 245 19.92 4.28 1.26
CA VAL A 245 18.88 3.27 1.02
C VAL A 245 18.92 2.74 -0.41
N VAL A 246 18.98 3.62 -1.41
CA VAL A 246 18.98 3.23 -2.82
C VAL A 246 20.21 2.38 -3.18
N PRO A 247 21.45 2.74 -2.85
CA PRO A 247 22.62 1.92 -3.12
C PRO A 247 22.55 0.53 -2.50
N ILE A 248 22.12 0.44 -1.23
CA ILE A 248 21.99 -0.85 -0.53
C ILE A 248 20.81 -1.67 -1.10
N SER A 249 19.78 -1.02 -1.63
CA SER A 249 18.67 -1.72 -2.26
C SER A 249 19.07 -2.52 -3.50
N HIS A 250 20.25 -2.27 -4.09
CA HIS A 250 20.82 -3.11 -5.15
C HIS A 250 21.35 -4.46 -4.64
N GLU A 251 21.71 -4.54 -3.35
CA GLU A 251 22.11 -5.80 -2.70
C GLU A 251 20.90 -6.60 -2.20
N PHE A 252 19.74 -5.96 -2.11
CA PHE A 252 18.48 -6.58 -1.72
C PHE A 252 17.60 -6.80 -2.96
N PRO A 253 16.66 -7.75 -2.88
CA PRO A 253 15.57 -7.80 -3.86
C PRO A 253 14.92 -6.42 -3.97
N PRO A 254 14.31 -6.10 -5.10
CA PRO A 254 13.78 -4.76 -5.37
C PRO A 254 12.56 -4.44 -4.49
N ILE A 255 12.79 -4.21 -3.20
CA ILE A 255 11.78 -4.00 -2.16
C ILE A 255 10.73 -3.00 -2.61
N VAL A 256 11.19 -1.88 -3.16
CA VAL A 256 10.31 -0.80 -3.61
C VAL A 256 9.51 -1.22 -4.84
N THR A 257 10.13 -1.94 -5.77
CA THR A 257 9.44 -2.51 -6.94
C THR A 257 8.41 -3.54 -6.50
N ASN A 258 8.78 -4.45 -5.59
CA ASN A 258 7.87 -5.45 -5.05
C ASN A 258 6.70 -4.80 -4.31
N TYR A 259 6.96 -3.76 -3.53
CA TYR A 259 5.93 -2.99 -2.85
C TYR A 259 4.97 -2.31 -3.84
N LEU A 260 5.51 -1.59 -4.83
CA LEU A 260 4.70 -0.91 -5.84
C LEU A 260 3.86 -1.92 -6.65
N PHE A 261 4.48 -3.02 -7.08
CA PHE A 261 3.77 -4.11 -7.76
C PHE A 261 2.65 -4.67 -6.87
N TYR A 262 2.95 -4.96 -5.61
CA TYR A 262 1.97 -5.46 -4.66
C TYR A 262 0.76 -4.53 -4.57
N ARG A 263 0.99 -3.22 -4.40
CA ARG A 263 -0.08 -2.22 -4.32
C ARG A 263 -0.95 -2.19 -5.57
N ILE A 264 -0.33 -2.25 -6.75
CA ILE A 264 -1.07 -2.24 -8.02
C ILE A 264 -1.88 -3.53 -8.19
N TYR A 265 -1.27 -4.68 -7.91
CA TYR A 265 -1.89 -5.99 -8.12
C TYR A 265 -2.93 -6.30 -7.04
N HIS A 266 -2.55 -6.17 -5.76
CA HIS A 266 -3.40 -6.51 -4.61
C HIS A 266 -4.61 -5.58 -4.50
N ASP A 267 -4.41 -4.27 -4.63
CA ASP A 267 -5.50 -3.31 -4.48
C ASP A 267 -6.38 -3.20 -5.72
N GLY A 268 -6.00 -3.84 -6.82
CA GLY A 268 -6.74 -3.73 -8.07
C GLY A 268 -6.67 -2.35 -8.72
N TYR A 269 -5.58 -1.61 -8.46
CA TYR A 269 -5.37 -0.25 -8.99
C TYR A 269 -5.63 -0.16 -10.51
N PRO A 270 -6.24 0.90 -11.04
CA PRO A 270 -6.71 2.11 -10.33
C PRO A 270 -8.15 2.01 -9.81
N TYR A 271 -8.80 0.85 -9.89
CA TYR A 271 -10.16 0.66 -9.42
C TYR A 271 -10.23 0.69 -7.89
N HIS A 272 -11.17 1.44 -7.35
CA HIS A 272 -11.54 1.39 -5.95
C HIS A 272 -13.05 1.65 -5.81
N PRO A 273 -13.79 0.95 -4.92
CA PRO A 273 -15.24 1.07 -4.82
C PRO A 273 -15.72 2.42 -4.30
N GLN A 274 -14.88 3.19 -3.61
CA GLN A 274 -15.27 4.41 -2.89
C GLN A 274 -14.60 5.69 -3.39
N ILE A 275 -13.53 5.57 -4.19
CA ILE A 275 -12.76 6.72 -4.66
C ILE A 275 -12.48 6.60 -6.16
N SER A 276 -12.25 7.72 -6.82
CA SER A 276 -11.93 7.78 -8.26
C SER A 276 -10.54 7.19 -8.56
N SER A 277 -10.29 6.88 -9.83
CA SER A 277 -8.96 6.44 -10.31
C SER A 277 -7.87 7.45 -9.98
N LEU A 278 -8.22 8.73 -10.04
CA LEU A 278 -7.30 9.83 -9.72
C LEU A 278 -6.97 9.84 -8.23
N GLU A 279 -7.95 9.69 -7.37
CA GLU A 279 -7.75 9.59 -5.93
C GLU A 279 -6.97 8.33 -5.57
N SER A 280 -7.19 7.21 -6.26
CA SER A 280 -6.37 6.01 -6.11
C SER A 280 -4.91 6.26 -6.43
N PHE A 281 -4.63 7.10 -7.46
CA PHE A 281 -3.28 7.52 -7.78
C PHE A 281 -2.67 8.40 -6.67
N TYR A 282 -3.42 9.35 -6.14
CA TYR A 282 -2.96 10.17 -5.03
C TYR A 282 -2.61 9.33 -3.80
N GLN A 283 -3.45 8.37 -3.46
CA GLN A 283 -3.17 7.43 -2.36
C GLN A 283 -1.88 6.64 -2.63
N LEU A 284 -1.70 6.10 -3.83
CA LEU A 284 -0.51 5.32 -4.19
C LEU A 284 0.77 6.14 -4.04
N VAL A 285 0.79 7.38 -4.56
CA VAL A 285 1.94 8.29 -4.43
C VAL A 285 2.23 8.60 -2.97
N THR A 286 1.19 8.94 -2.21
CA THR A 286 1.33 9.29 -0.79
C THR A 286 1.85 8.11 0.03
N HIS A 287 1.34 6.90 -0.19
CA HIS A 287 1.84 5.71 0.51
C HIS A 287 3.33 5.44 0.21
N CYS A 288 3.73 5.55 -1.05
CA CYS A 288 5.14 5.41 -1.43
C CYS A 288 6.01 6.50 -0.80
N PHE A 289 5.54 7.74 -0.78
CA PHE A 289 6.22 8.87 -0.14
C PHE A 289 6.41 8.64 1.35
N ILE A 290 5.37 8.24 2.06
CA ILE A 290 5.43 8.01 3.52
C ILE A 290 6.39 6.86 3.83
N ILE A 291 6.25 5.70 3.18
CA ILE A 291 7.12 4.53 3.43
C ILE A 291 8.58 4.88 3.16
N ARG A 292 8.87 5.60 2.07
CA ARG A 292 10.22 6.07 1.77
C ARG A 292 10.79 6.87 2.93
N ASN A 293 10.06 7.87 3.41
CA ASN A 293 10.53 8.73 4.49
C ASN A 293 10.69 7.99 5.82
N LEU A 294 9.82 7.02 6.13
CA LEU A 294 9.95 6.18 7.32
C LEU A 294 11.17 5.27 7.27
N VAL A 295 11.46 4.68 6.12
CA VAL A 295 12.67 3.87 5.93
C VAL A 295 13.91 4.74 6.04
N SER A 296 13.92 5.92 5.43
CA SER A 296 15.03 6.89 5.53
C SER A 296 15.27 7.31 6.97
N TYR A 297 14.19 7.64 7.69
CA TYR A 297 14.25 7.97 9.11
C TYR A 297 14.92 6.86 9.92
N TRP A 298 14.45 5.62 9.74
CA TRP A 298 15.03 4.49 10.47
C TRP A 298 16.53 4.35 10.22
N VAL A 299 16.96 4.46 8.97
CA VAL A 299 18.36 4.36 8.58
C VAL A 299 19.18 5.49 9.18
N MET A 300 18.63 6.70 9.21
CA MET A 300 19.29 7.88 9.76
C MET A 300 19.58 7.73 11.26
N PHE A 301 18.62 7.24 12.05
CA PHE A 301 18.76 7.15 13.50
C PHE A 301 19.51 5.90 13.98
N TYR A 302 19.39 4.80 13.25
CA TYR A 302 19.93 3.52 13.70
C TYR A 302 21.12 3.02 12.87
N SER A 303 21.56 3.79 11.86
CA SER A 303 22.76 3.55 11.03
C SER A 303 22.85 2.12 10.44
N GLN A 304 21.77 1.37 10.42
CA GLN A 304 21.73 -0.02 9.94
C GLN A 304 20.45 -0.30 9.17
N ILE A 305 20.60 -0.76 7.93
CA ILE A 305 19.46 -1.32 7.20
C ILE A 305 19.35 -2.80 7.57
N ARG A 306 18.33 -3.14 8.36
CA ARG A 306 17.96 -4.53 8.63
C ARG A 306 16.68 -4.87 7.88
N LYS A 307 16.70 -5.96 7.11
CA LYS A 307 15.51 -6.46 6.38
C LYS A 307 14.27 -6.55 7.28
N SER A 308 14.44 -7.08 8.50
CA SER A 308 13.36 -7.21 9.47
C SER A 308 12.72 -5.85 9.82
N LYS A 309 13.51 -4.78 9.89
CA LYS A 309 12.98 -3.45 10.24
C LYS A 309 12.22 -2.79 9.10
N ILE A 310 12.64 -2.99 7.86
CA ILE A 310 11.85 -2.55 6.71
C ILE A 310 10.51 -3.30 6.66
N ILE A 311 10.53 -4.60 6.93
CA ILE A 311 9.31 -5.41 7.05
C ILE A 311 8.41 -4.85 8.17
N ASP A 312 8.97 -4.59 9.35
CA ASP A 312 8.23 -4.03 10.49
C ASP A 312 7.58 -2.68 10.11
N ILE A 313 8.33 -1.77 9.47
CA ILE A 313 7.83 -0.45 9.06
C ILE A 313 6.65 -0.58 8.11
N VAL A 314 6.81 -1.36 7.04
CA VAL A 314 5.75 -1.53 6.04
C VAL A 314 4.54 -2.25 6.62
N ASN A 315 4.78 -3.32 7.41
CA ASN A 315 3.73 -4.06 8.08
C ASN A 315 2.92 -3.18 9.03
N ILE A 316 3.61 -2.42 9.87
CA ILE A 316 3.03 -1.49 10.83
C ILE A 316 2.16 -0.45 10.10
N TYR A 317 2.70 0.16 9.05
CA TYR A 317 1.98 1.15 8.25
C TYR A 317 0.69 0.59 7.66
N HIS A 318 0.73 -0.62 7.08
CA HIS A 318 -0.45 -1.23 6.47
C HIS A 318 -1.48 -1.71 7.49
N ARG A 319 -1.04 -2.18 8.65
CA ARG A 319 -1.96 -2.49 9.76
C ARG A 319 -2.71 -1.26 10.21
N TRP A 320 -2.04 -0.10 10.29
CA TRP A 320 -2.70 1.16 10.59
C TRP A 320 -3.73 1.51 9.52
N LEU A 321 -3.37 1.51 8.25
CA LEU A 321 -4.30 1.79 7.16
C LEU A 321 -5.56 0.93 7.21
N ARG A 322 -5.40 -0.35 7.55
CA ARG A 322 -6.52 -1.29 7.63
C ARG A 322 -7.40 -1.10 8.87
N GLN A 323 -6.79 -0.75 9.99
CA GLN A 323 -7.49 -0.62 11.27
C GLN A 323 -8.15 0.75 11.44
N TYR A 324 -7.68 1.76 10.70
CA TYR A 324 -8.24 3.10 10.77
C TYR A 324 -9.14 3.38 9.57
N PRO A 325 -10.49 3.35 9.77
CA PRO A 325 -11.44 3.43 8.65
C PRO A 325 -11.35 4.74 7.85
N ASN A 326 -10.91 5.82 8.50
CA ASN A 326 -10.83 7.14 7.89
C ASN A 326 -9.48 7.45 7.23
N ALA A 327 -8.49 6.52 7.26
CA ALA A 327 -7.13 6.77 6.76
C ALA A 327 -7.11 7.34 5.33
N ILE A 328 -7.96 6.82 4.44
CA ILE A 328 -8.06 7.29 3.05
C ILE A 328 -8.62 8.72 3.00
N ALA A 329 -9.69 9.00 3.76
CA ALA A 329 -10.32 10.31 3.77
C ALA A 329 -9.41 11.37 4.39
N ASP A 330 -8.72 11.04 5.48
CA ASP A 330 -7.81 11.94 6.17
C ASP A 330 -6.57 12.24 5.32
N THR A 331 -6.02 11.21 4.64
CA THR A 331 -4.94 11.41 3.67
C THR A 331 -5.38 12.34 2.53
N ALA A 332 -6.57 12.15 1.98
CA ALA A 332 -7.12 13.01 0.94
C ALA A 332 -7.32 14.46 1.46
N GLN A 333 -7.75 14.62 2.71
CA GLN A 333 -7.89 15.94 3.33
C GLN A 333 -6.53 16.64 3.51
N SER A 334 -5.50 15.91 3.95
CA SER A 334 -4.14 16.43 4.06
C SER A 334 -3.59 16.92 2.73
N LEU A 335 -3.84 16.17 1.66
CA LEU A 335 -3.46 16.58 0.30
C LEU A 335 -4.23 17.83 -0.16
N LYS A 336 -5.51 17.94 0.15
CA LYS A 336 -6.32 19.16 -0.12
C LYS A 336 -5.78 20.38 0.62
N ASN A 337 -5.51 20.25 1.91
CA ASN A 337 -4.95 21.28 2.77
C ASN A 337 -3.58 21.77 2.30
N SER A 338 -2.81 20.87 1.67
CA SER A 338 -1.50 21.16 1.13
C SER A 338 -1.53 21.68 -0.31
N GLY A 339 -2.70 21.67 -0.97
CA GLY A 339 -2.83 22.05 -2.38
C GLY A 339 -2.27 21.00 -3.36
N LEU A 340 -2.02 19.78 -2.89
CA LEU A 340 -1.52 18.66 -3.69
C LEU A 340 -2.60 17.72 -4.22
N TYR A 341 -3.86 18.01 -3.91
CA TYR A 341 -4.99 17.27 -4.49
C TYR A 341 -5.24 17.70 -5.94
N ASP A 342 -4.17 17.56 -6.73
CA ASP A 342 -4.07 18.04 -8.11
C ASP A 342 -3.14 17.08 -8.87
N PRO A 343 -3.54 16.60 -10.08
CA PRO A 343 -2.79 15.61 -10.83
C PRO A 343 -1.39 16.06 -11.29
N GLU A 344 -1.19 17.37 -11.48
CA GLU A 344 0.12 17.90 -11.86
C GLU A 344 1.02 18.13 -10.65
N LYS A 345 0.41 18.47 -9.51
CA LYS A 345 1.14 18.83 -8.30
C LYS A 345 1.50 17.64 -7.43
N ILE A 346 0.71 16.57 -7.42
CA ILE A 346 0.96 15.39 -6.55
C ILE A 346 2.37 14.80 -6.77
N ASN A 347 2.89 14.90 -7.98
CA ASN A 347 4.23 14.43 -8.31
C ASN A 347 5.34 15.21 -7.58
N GLN A 348 5.05 16.40 -7.01
CA GLN A 348 6.00 17.14 -6.18
C GLN A 348 6.42 16.38 -4.92
N LEU A 349 5.60 15.43 -4.45
CA LEU A 349 5.99 14.51 -3.37
C LEU A 349 7.13 13.55 -3.76
N LEU A 350 7.35 13.35 -5.05
CA LEU A 350 8.28 12.36 -5.57
C LEU A 350 9.61 12.97 -6.02
N VAL A 351 9.64 14.26 -6.31
CA VAL A 351 10.82 14.93 -6.88
C VAL A 351 11.84 15.22 -5.80
N HIS A 352 13.10 14.91 -6.09
CA HIS A 352 14.27 15.18 -5.25
C HIS A 352 15.16 16.21 -5.93
N LYS A 353 15.88 16.97 -5.14
CA LYS A 353 16.99 17.78 -5.65
C LYS A 353 18.20 16.84 -5.80
N ASN A 354 18.70 16.71 -7.03
CA ASN A 354 20.02 16.09 -7.27
C ASN A 354 21.13 16.98 -6.75
#